data_035e411d2e19b4dccde34bdf890b24b1
#
_entry.id   035e411d2e19b4dccde34bdf890b24b1
#
_cell.length_a   1.000
_cell.length_b   1.000
_cell.length_c   1.000
_cell.angle_alpha   90.00
_cell.angle_beta   90.00
_cell.angle_gamma   90.00
#
_symmetry.space_group_name_H-M   'P 1'
#
loop_
_entity.id
_entity.type
_entity.pdbx_description
1 polymer ?
#
loop_
_entity_poly.entity_id
_entity_poly.type
_entity_poly.pdbx_seq_one_letter_code
_entity_poly.pdbx_strand_id
1 'polypeptide(L)'
;MSWPMNPEIKLIRLWQSGYQFFVTIITFIFDTCVLTFVRKPAHPKGLAIVRLDSIGDFILWLDVAKEFRNLYPNTKITLIANQMWSCLAKLLPYWDEVIPVDRKKLTRNLTYRFKTLKQIRSLGFKTAIHPLLSREYLRGDCLIRATGALHKIGFTGDLNNMTSWQKEISDKWYSQLIPATT
;
A
#
# COMPACT_ATOMS: atom_id res chain seq x y z
N MET A 1 27.88 -24.03 -14.16
CA MET A 1 28.05 -25.09 -13.12
C MET A 1 27.25 -24.66 -11.91
N SER A 2 26.03 -25.14 -11.73
CA SER A 2 25.15 -24.79 -10.59
C SER A 2 25.49 -25.76 -9.44
N TRP A 3 26.01 -25.23 -8.34
CA TRP A 3 26.20 -26.01 -7.11
C TRP A 3 24.85 -26.51 -6.60
N PRO A 4 24.75 -27.79 -6.21
CA PRO A 4 23.52 -28.29 -5.59
C PRO A 4 23.26 -27.56 -4.28
N MET A 5 22.12 -26.93 -4.18
CA MET A 5 21.70 -26.17 -3.01
C MET A 5 21.55 -27.09 -1.81
N ASN A 6 22.16 -26.76 -0.68
CA ASN A 6 22.09 -27.53 0.56
C ASN A 6 20.61 -27.85 0.90
N PRO A 7 20.26 -29.14 1.17
CA PRO A 7 18.89 -29.57 1.47
C PRO A 7 18.25 -28.81 2.65
N GLU A 8 19.01 -28.41 3.65
CA GLU A 8 18.52 -27.59 4.77
C GLU A 8 18.06 -26.22 4.31
N ILE A 9 18.79 -25.56 3.41
CA ILE A 9 18.40 -24.26 2.85
C ILE A 9 17.10 -24.42 2.03
N LYS A 10 16.96 -25.51 1.31
CA LYS A 10 15.75 -25.82 0.54
C LYS A 10 14.53 -26.01 1.47
N LEU A 11 14.72 -26.71 2.58
CA LEU A 11 13.67 -26.95 3.58
C LEU A 11 13.23 -25.64 4.25
N ILE A 12 14.19 -24.79 4.65
CA ILE A 12 13.92 -23.47 5.25
C ILE A 12 13.13 -22.57 4.27
N ARG A 13 13.50 -22.54 2.98
CA ARG A 13 12.78 -21.79 1.96
C ARG A 13 11.34 -22.30 1.76
N LEU A 14 11.13 -23.60 1.77
CA LEU A 14 9.78 -24.20 1.65
C LEU A 14 8.92 -23.83 2.86
N TRP A 15 9.47 -23.87 4.07
CA TRP A 15 8.78 -23.45 5.28
C TRP A 15 8.45 -21.96 5.27
N GLN A 16 9.37 -21.10 4.85
CA GLN A 16 9.15 -19.66 4.72
C GLN A 16 8.07 -19.34 3.67
N SER A 17 8.09 -20.05 2.53
CA SER A 17 7.09 -19.90 1.48
C SER A 17 5.70 -20.34 1.96
N GLY A 18 5.60 -21.49 2.65
CA GLY A 18 4.34 -21.98 3.23
C GLY A 18 3.78 -21.03 4.29
N TYR A 19 4.63 -20.54 5.19
CA TYR A 19 4.24 -19.58 6.20
C TYR A 19 3.74 -18.25 5.57
N GLN A 20 4.46 -17.72 4.59
CA GLN A 20 4.05 -16.50 3.89
C GLN A 20 2.71 -16.68 3.15
N PHE A 21 2.50 -17.83 2.53
CA PHE A 21 1.24 -18.18 1.88
C PHE A 21 0.09 -18.16 2.88
N PHE A 22 0.26 -18.86 4.02
CA PHE A 22 -0.76 -18.93 5.06
C PHE A 22 -1.10 -17.56 5.66
N VAL A 23 -0.08 -16.76 5.99
CA VAL A 23 -0.27 -15.39 6.49
C VAL A 23 -1.01 -14.53 5.48
N THR A 24 -0.69 -14.66 4.20
CA THR A 24 -1.35 -13.88 3.15
C THR A 24 -2.82 -14.26 3.01
N ILE A 25 -3.16 -15.55 3.04
CA ILE A 25 -4.56 -16.00 2.96
C ILE A 25 -5.37 -15.51 4.16
N ILE A 26 -4.84 -15.68 5.39
CA ILE A 26 -5.52 -15.21 6.60
C ILE A 26 -5.75 -13.70 6.55
N THR A 27 -4.72 -12.93 6.21
CA THR A 27 -4.85 -11.47 6.11
C THR A 27 -5.79 -11.05 4.99
N PHE A 28 -5.81 -11.75 3.85
CA PHE A 28 -6.75 -11.48 2.76
C PHE A 28 -8.21 -11.70 3.20
N ILE A 29 -8.49 -12.81 3.88
CA ILE A 29 -9.84 -13.10 4.41
C ILE A 29 -10.22 -12.04 5.44
N PHE A 30 -9.33 -11.76 6.40
CA PHE A 30 -9.54 -10.74 7.42
C PHE A 30 -9.85 -9.37 6.81
N ASP A 31 -9.01 -8.90 5.89
CA ASP A 31 -9.21 -7.62 5.20
C ASP A 31 -10.54 -7.60 4.44
N THR A 32 -10.87 -8.69 3.77
CA THR A 32 -12.13 -8.79 3.02
C THR A 32 -13.33 -8.65 3.95
N CYS A 33 -13.31 -9.34 5.10
CA CYS A 33 -14.35 -9.18 6.12
C CYS A 33 -14.44 -7.73 6.60
N VAL A 34 -13.31 -7.13 7.00
CA VAL A 34 -13.29 -5.72 7.45
C VAL A 34 -13.87 -4.78 6.40
N LEU A 35 -13.42 -4.90 5.15
CA LEU A 35 -13.82 -4.01 4.06
C LEU A 35 -15.27 -4.21 3.60
N THR A 36 -15.84 -5.37 3.87
CA THR A 36 -17.27 -5.65 3.59
C THR A 36 -18.16 -5.00 4.64
N PHE A 37 -17.79 -5.09 5.92
CA PHE A 37 -18.62 -4.55 7.01
C PHE A 37 -18.42 -3.05 7.25
N VAL A 38 -17.26 -2.50 6.92
CA VAL A 38 -17.00 -1.06 7.06
C VAL A 38 -17.55 -0.30 5.86
N ARG A 39 -18.59 0.48 6.08
CA ARG A 39 -19.21 1.30 5.05
C ARG A 39 -18.26 2.44 4.63
N LYS A 40 -18.20 2.69 3.33
CA LYS A 40 -17.58 3.89 2.76
C LYS A 40 -18.63 5.00 2.61
N PRO A 41 -18.23 6.28 2.64
CA PRO A 41 -19.14 7.38 2.36
C PRO A 41 -19.81 7.25 0.97
N ALA A 42 -21.06 7.67 0.89
CA ALA A 42 -21.81 7.63 -0.37
C ALA A 42 -21.21 8.55 -1.44
N HIS A 43 -20.62 9.67 -1.00
CA HIS A 43 -19.99 10.66 -1.88
C HIS A 43 -18.48 10.77 -1.60
N PRO A 44 -17.67 9.86 -2.16
CA PRO A 44 -16.22 9.87 -1.94
C PRO A 44 -15.59 11.12 -2.56
N LYS A 45 -14.72 11.78 -1.81
CA LYS A 45 -14.05 13.03 -2.21
C LYS A 45 -12.56 12.94 -1.92
N GLY A 46 -11.76 13.74 -2.64
CA GLY A 46 -10.34 13.86 -2.37
C GLY A 46 -9.49 12.76 -2.99
N LEU A 47 -8.19 12.92 -2.78
CA LEU A 47 -7.12 12.09 -3.28
C LEU A 47 -6.37 11.46 -2.11
N ALA A 48 -6.19 10.15 -2.11
CA ALA A 48 -5.25 9.46 -1.24
C ALA A 48 -3.95 9.16 -2.00
N ILE A 49 -2.81 9.44 -1.39
CA ILE A 49 -1.51 8.97 -1.86
C ILE A 49 -0.98 7.99 -0.82
N VAL A 50 -0.69 6.76 -1.24
CA VAL A 50 -0.17 5.72 -0.34
C VAL A 50 1.32 5.57 -0.57
N ARG A 51 2.11 5.87 0.48
CA ARG A 51 3.56 5.76 0.41
C ARG A 51 4.14 5.30 1.75
N LEU A 52 4.67 4.08 1.77
CA LEU A 52 5.15 3.44 3.01
C LEU A 52 6.62 3.04 2.96
N ASP A 53 7.37 3.48 1.97
CA ASP A 53 8.78 3.19 1.75
C ASP A 53 9.71 3.82 2.81
N SER A 54 11.02 3.75 2.56
CA SER A 54 12.04 4.30 3.44
C SER A 54 12.07 5.83 3.40
N ILE A 55 12.72 6.45 4.39
CA ILE A 55 12.88 7.90 4.43
C ILE A 55 13.72 8.41 3.25
N GLY A 56 14.72 7.66 2.81
CA GLY A 56 15.54 8.03 1.64
C GLY A 56 14.69 8.12 0.37
N ASP A 57 13.88 7.11 0.11
CA ASP A 57 12.97 7.08 -1.05
C ASP A 57 11.93 8.20 -0.97
N PHE A 58 11.46 8.52 0.24
CA PHE A 58 10.55 9.64 0.46
C PHE A 58 11.21 10.98 0.08
N ILE A 59 12.44 11.22 0.51
CA ILE A 59 13.18 12.47 0.21
C ILE A 59 13.40 12.60 -1.31
N LEU A 60 13.84 11.54 -1.98
CA LEU A 60 14.03 11.54 -3.44
C LEU A 60 12.73 11.78 -4.22
N TRP A 61 11.60 11.46 -3.63
CA TRP A 61 10.31 11.64 -4.26
C TRP A 61 9.70 13.03 -4.06
N LEU A 62 10.24 13.88 -3.21
CA LEU A 62 9.62 15.18 -2.84
C LEU A 62 9.39 16.10 -4.04
N ASP A 63 10.27 16.09 -5.04
CA ASP A 63 10.07 16.88 -6.26
C ASP A 63 8.81 16.43 -7.02
N VAL A 64 8.59 15.10 -7.08
CA VAL A 64 7.38 14.53 -7.69
C VAL A 64 6.15 14.78 -6.80
N ALA A 65 6.33 14.77 -5.48
CA ALA A 65 5.25 15.02 -4.52
C ALA A 65 4.60 16.40 -4.73
N LYS A 66 5.41 17.41 -5.02
CA LYS A 66 4.97 18.78 -5.33
C LYS A 66 4.02 18.79 -6.55
N GLU A 67 4.31 17.99 -7.56
CA GLU A 67 3.49 17.95 -8.79
C GLU A 67 2.08 17.43 -8.53
N PHE A 68 1.87 16.54 -7.54
CA PHE A 68 0.51 16.14 -7.17
C PHE A 68 -0.33 17.32 -6.66
N ARG A 69 0.27 18.25 -5.90
CA ARG A 69 -0.44 19.47 -5.48
C ARG A 69 -0.74 20.39 -6.66
N ASN A 70 0.18 20.53 -7.61
CA ASN A 70 -0.02 21.30 -8.82
C ASN A 70 -1.15 20.73 -9.69
N LEU A 71 -1.21 19.41 -9.84
CA LEU A 71 -2.24 18.71 -10.61
C LEU A 71 -3.62 18.71 -9.93
N TYR A 72 -3.65 18.79 -8.60
CA TYR A 72 -4.88 18.74 -7.80
C TYR A 72 -5.02 19.95 -6.85
N PRO A 73 -4.98 21.20 -7.35
CA PRO A 73 -4.89 22.41 -6.52
C PRO A 73 -6.07 22.56 -5.56
N ASN A 74 -7.27 22.19 -5.99
CA ASN A 74 -8.52 22.34 -5.22
C ASN A 74 -9.03 21.03 -4.61
N THR A 75 -8.21 19.99 -4.61
CA THR A 75 -8.60 18.68 -4.08
C THR A 75 -7.93 18.43 -2.75
N LYS A 76 -8.69 17.98 -1.73
CA LYS A 76 -8.08 17.52 -0.48
C LYS A 76 -7.18 16.32 -0.77
N ILE A 77 -5.88 16.46 -0.48
CA ILE A 77 -4.88 15.39 -0.61
C ILE A 77 -4.55 14.85 0.78
N THR A 78 -4.74 13.56 0.96
CA THR A 78 -4.34 12.84 2.17
C THR A 78 -3.18 11.91 1.85
N LEU A 79 -2.04 12.11 2.52
CA LEU A 79 -0.90 11.22 2.42
C LEU A 79 -0.99 10.13 3.49
N ILE A 80 -1.07 8.86 3.08
CA ILE A 80 -0.97 7.70 3.96
C ILE A 80 0.51 7.31 3.99
N ALA A 81 1.18 7.65 5.07
CA ALA A 81 2.63 7.73 5.17
C ALA A 81 3.21 6.69 6.14
N ASN A 82 4.45 6.25 5.88
CA ASN A 82 5.18 5.50 6.88
C ASN A 82 5.38 6.35 8.14
N GLN A 83 5.00 5.83 9.29
CA GLN A 83 5.12 6.51 10.59
C GLN A 83 6.53 7.04 10.85
N MET A 84 7.56 6.37 10.34
CA MET A 84 8.96 6.73 10.58
C MET A 84 9.29 8.16 10.14
N TRP A 85 8.71 8.63 9.04
CA TRP A 85 8.97 9.96 8.47
C TRP A 85 7.71 10.85 8.35
N SER A 86 6.59 10.38 8.88
CA SER A 86 5.31 11.12 8.81
C SER A 86 5.37 12.51 9.47
N CYS A 87 6.21 12.69 10.49
CA CYS A 87 6.42 14.00 11.12
C CYS A 87 7.06 14.98 10.14
N LEU A 88 8.03 14.55 9.35
CA LEU A 88 8.63 15.37 8.30
C LEU A 88 7.60 15.73 7.21
N ALA A 89 6.81 14.74 6.80
CA ALA A 89 5.77 14.96 5.81
C ALA A 89 4.77 16.06 6.23
N LYS A 90 4.39 16.11 7.51
CA LYS A 90 3.45 17.13 8.04
C LYS A 90 3.95 18.57 7.92
N LEU A 91 5.23 18.78 7.72
CA LEU A 91 5.82 20.12 7.56
C LEU A 91 5.74 20.64 6.11
N LEU A 92 5.32 19.79 5.18
CA LEU A 92 5.32 20.10 3.75
C LEU A 92 3.92 20.52 3.28
N PRO A 93 3.82 21.51 2.38
CA PRO A 93 2.53 22.09 1.94
C PRO A 93 1.87 21.27 0.80
N TYR A 94 2.31 20.03 0.54
CA TYR A 94 1.87 19.27 -0.62
C TYR A 94 0.57 18.49 -0.39
N TRP A 95 0.18 18.27 0.86
CA TRP A 95 -1.03 17.55 1.30
C TRP A 95 -1.71 18.26 2.45
N ASP A 96 -3.00 18.01 2.58
CA ASP A 96 -3.83 18.63 3.61
C ASP A 96 -3.88 17.78 4.89
N GLU A 97 -3.58 16.48 4.76
CA GLU A 97 -3.63 15.54 5.87
C GLU A 97 -2.56 14.46 5.70
N VAL A 98 -1.94 14.06 6.82
CA VAL A 98 -0.97 12.94 6.85
C VAL A 98 -1.45 11.91 7.86
N ILE A 99 -1.69 10.69 7.39
CA ILE A 99 -2.06 9.53 8.21
C ILE A 99 -0.83 8.66 8.41
N PRO A 100 -0.25 8.62 9.62
CA PRO A 100 0.91 7.78 9.90
C PRO A 100 0.49 6.31 10.00
N VAL A 101 1.26 5.43 9.36
CA VAL A 101 1.08 3.98 9.40
C VAL A 101 2.35 3.30 9.85
N ASP A 102 2.28 2.54 10.94
CA ASP A 102 3.34 1.65 11.39
C ASP A 102 3.33 0.37 10.54
N ARG A 103 4.34 0.24 9.66
CA ARG A 103 4.48 -0.89 8.73
C ARG A 103 4.56 -2.25 9.45
N LYS A 104 5.25 -2.30 10.61
CA LYS A 104 5.41 -3.54 11.38
C LYS A 104 4.11 -3.94 12.05
N LYS A 105 3.43 -2.99 12.69
CA LYS A 105 2.12 -3.25 13.32
C LYS A 105 1.06 -3.60 12.29
N LEU A 106 1.06 -2.95 11.12
CA LEU A 106 0.11 -3.25 10.04
C LEU A 106 0.18 -4.73 9.61
N THR A 107 1.38 -5.33 9.60
CA THR A 107 1.55 -6.74 9.20
C THR A 107 1.44 -7.74 10.34
N ARG A 108 1.69 -7.34 11.60
CA ARG A 108 1.81 -8.27 12.73
C ARG A 108 0.72 -8.15 13.78
N ASN A 109 -0.08 -7.08 13.75
CA ASN A 109 -1.10 -6.81 14.76
C ASN A 109 -2.47 -6.60 14.09
N LEU A 110 -3.34 -7.60 14.20
CA LEU A 110 -4.66 -7.58 13.57
C LEU A 110 -5.55 -6.46 14.11
N THR A 111 -5.45 -6.10 15.39
CA THR A 111 -6.21 -4.99 15.97
C THR A 111 -5.78 -3.65 15.37
N TYR A 112 -4.48 -3.44 15.22
CA TYR A 112 -3.94 -2.25 14.57
C TYR A 112 -4.34 -2.22 13.07
N ARG A 113 -4.22 -3.36 12.38
CA ARG A 113 -4.66 -3.52 11.00
C ARG A 113 -6.14 -3.16 10.84
N PHE A 114 -7.01 -3.74 11.67
CA PHE A 114 -8.44 -3.42 11.67
C PHE A 114 -8.70 -1.92 11.82
N LYS A 115 -8.09 -1.26 12.82
CA LYS A 115 -8.25 0.17 13.07
C LYS A 115 -7.80 1.01 11.88
N THR A 116 -6.65 0.66 11.29
CA THR A 116 -6.08 1.37 10.13
C THR A 116 -6.96 1.21 8.89
N LEU A 117 -7.38 -0.01 8.56
CA LEU A 117 -8.26 -0.26 7.41
C LEU A 117 -9.62 0.42 7.58
N LYS A 118 -10.21 0.35 8.78
CA LYS A 118 -11.46 1.03 9.11
C LYS A 118 -11.33 2.54 8.94
N GLN A 119 -10.29 3.15 9.49
CA GLN A 119 -10.01 4.59 9.37
C GLN A 119 -9.93 4.99 7.89
N ILE A 120 -9.08 4.34 7.11
CA ILE A 120 -8.87 4.66 5.70
C ILE A 120 -10.17 4.48 4.90
N ARG A 121 -10.91 3.40 5.15
CA ARG A 121 -12.18 3.11 4.48
C ARG A 121 -13.23 4.19 4.75
N SER A 122 -13.32 4.66 5.98
CA SER A 122 -14.33 5.64 6.41
C SER A 122 -14.10 7.05 5.85
N LEU A 123 -12.88 7.38 5.41
CA LEU A 123 -12.58 8.69 4.81
C LEU A 123 -13.21 8.86 3.42
N GLY A 124 -13.28 7.79 2.62
CA GLY A 124 -13.95 7.78 1.32
C GLY A 124 -13.26 8.66 0.29
N PHE A 125 -12.28 8.09 -0.39
CA PHE A 125 -11.53 8.77 -1.44
C PHE A 125 -12.15 8.56 -2.83
N LYS A 126 -12.14 9.58 -3.69
CA LYS A 126 -12.49 9.46 -5.10
C LYS A 126 -11.37 8.78 -5.87
N THR A 127 -10.15 9.19 -5.62
CA THR A 127 -8.94 8.68 -6.27
C THR A 127 -7.92 8.23 -5.21
N ALA A 128 -7.22 7.15 -5.48
CA ALA A 128 -6.10 6.69 -4.66
C ALA A 128 -4.92 6.34 -5.56
N ILE A 129 -3.74 6.83 -5.23
CA ILE A 129 -2.52 6.64 -6.02
C ILE A 129 -1.46 5.94 -5.17
N HIS A 130 -0.81 4.92 -5.73
CA HIS A 130 0.32 4.22 -5.14
C HIS A 130 1.57 4.41 -6.03
N PRO A 131 2.33 5.48 -5.82
CA PRO A 131 3.43 5.85 -6.70
C PRO A 131 4.72 5.10 -6.37
N LEU A 132 4.64 3.78 -6.23
CA LEU A 132 5.77 2.89 -5.97
C LEU A 132 5.84 1.78 -7.01
N LEU A 133 7.04 1.58 -7.58
CA LEU A 133 7.29 0.48 -8.50
C LEU A 133 7.32 -0.87 -7.75
N SER A 134 8.15 -0.97 -6.70
CA SER A 134 8.26 -2.18 -5.88
C SER A 134 7.15 -2.21 -4.82
N ARG A 135 5.95 -2.58 -5.25
CA ARG A 135 4.76 -2.64 -4.39
C ARG A 135 4.85 -3.76 -3.35
N GLU A 136 4.07 -3.65 -2.28
CA GLU A 136 4.00 -4.63 -1.20
C GLU A 136 2.55 -5.03 -0.95
N TYR A 137 2.23 -6.30 -1.14
CA TYR A 137 0.87 -6.85 -1.02
C TYR A 137 0.22 -6.57 0.35
N LEU A 138 0.92 -6.92 1.45
CA LEU A 138 0.39 -6.81 2.82
C LEU A 138 0.37 -5.38 3.37
N ARG A 139 0.92 -4.42 2.65
CA ARG A 139 1.08 -3.02 3.08
C ARG A 139 0.44 -2.06 2.09
N GLY A 140 1.20 -1.57 1.09
CA GLY A 140 0.74 -0.57 0.15
C GLY A 140 -0.52 -1.00 -0.60
N ASP A 141 -0.52 -2.18 -1.21
CA ASP A 141 -1.63 -2.68 -2.01
C ASP A 141 -2.90 -2.90 -1.17
N CYS A 142 -2.77 -3.45 0.05
CA CYS A 142 -3.93 -3.60 0.93
C CYS A 142 -4.52 -2.25 1.37
N LEU A 143 -3.70 -1.21 1.55
CA LEU A 143 -4.20 0.13 1.87
C LEU A 143 -4.89 0.78 0.68
N ILE A 144 -4.37 0.61 -0.55
CA ILE A 144 -5.08 1.02 -1.78
C ILE A 144 -6.44 0.34 -1.88
N ARG A 145 -6.52 -0.98 -1.62
CA ARG A 145 -7.80 -1.70 -1.56
C ARG A 145 -8.73 -1.11 -0.48
N ALA A 146 -8.18 -0.79 0.69
CA ALA A 146 -8.93 -0.24 1.81
C ALA A 146 -9.53 1.13 1.54
N THR A 147 -8.90 1.98 0.72
CA THR A 147 -9.46 3.30 0.36
C THR A 147 -10.87 3.20 -0.23
N GLY A 148 -11.17 2.09 -0.90
CA GLY A 148 -12.43 1.92 -1.64
C GLY A 148 -12.64 2.97 -2.72
N ALA A 149 -11.57 3.65 -3.15
CA ALA A 149 -11.61 4.69 -4.17
C ALA A 149 -12.19 4.16 -5.50
N LEU A 150 -12.83 5.06 -6.26
CA LEU A 150 -13.34 4.73 -7.59
C LEU A 150 -12.18 4.53 -8.58
N HIS A 151 -11.18 5.40 -8.50
CA HIS A 151 -9.97 5.33 -9.32
C HIS A 151 -8.78 4.95 -8.43
N LYS A 152 -8.21 3.79 -8.66
CA LYS A 152 -7.02 3.29 -7.96
C LYS A 152 -5.91 3.11 -8.98
N ILE A 153 -4.89 3.97 -8.90
CA ILE A 153 -3.82 4.08 -9.87
C ILE A 153 -2.51 3.64 -9.22
N GLY A 154 -1.73 2.83 -9.90
CA GLY A 154 -0.41 2.39 -9.47
C GLY A 154 0.47 2.01 -10.64
N PHE A 155 1.69 1.57 -10.37
CA PHE A 155 2.55 0.95 -11.38
C PHE A 155 2.28 -0.55 -11.48
N THR A 156 2.56 -1.16 -12.64
CA THR A 156 2.49 -2.63 -12.81
C THR A 156 3.36 -3.35 -11.79
N GLY A 157 4.43 -2.69 -11.34
CA GLY A 157 5.28 -3.21 -10.28
C GLY A 157 6.21 -4.34 -10.75
N ASP A 158 7.10 -4.73 -9.83
CA ASP A 158 8.02 -5.84 -9.96
C ASP A 158 7.68 -6.96 -8.96
N LEU A 159 8.55 -7.97 -8.86
CA LEU A 159 8.41 -9.08 -7.91
C LEU A 159 9.41 -8.99 -6.73
N ASN A 160 10.01 -7.81 -6.48
CA ASN A 160 11.00 -7.65 -5.42
C ASN A 160 10.41 -7.82 -4.01
N ASN A 161 9.16 -7.36 -3.82
CA ASN A 161 8.51 -7.32 -2.51
C ASN A 161 7.24 -8.17 -2.43
N MET A 162 6.91 -8.93 -3.47
CA MET A 162 5.75 -9.81 -3.49
C MET A 162 5.97 -11.00 -4.43
N THR A 163 5.21 -12.04 -4.24
CA THR A 163 5.18 -13.21 -5.13
C THR A 163 4.30 -12.94 -6.36
N SER A 164 4.50 -13.72 -7.44
CA SER A 164 3.68 -13.60 -8.67
C SER A 164 2.19 -13.71 -8.39
N TRP A 165 1.77 -14.69 -7.59
CA TRP A 165 0.36 -14.89 -7.26
C TRP A 165 -0.22 -13.75 -6.37
N GLN A 166 0.57 -13.15 -5.47
CA GLN A 166 0.17 -11.96 -4.73
C GLN A 166 -0.05 -10.78 -5.68
N LYS A 167 0.84 -10.64 -6.65
CA LYS A 167 0.74 -9.61 -7.70
C LYS A 167 -0.53 -9.79 -8.52
N GLU A 168 -0.81 -10.99 -9.01
CA GLU A 168 -2.03 -11.29 -9.79
C GLU A 168 -3.32 -10.95 -9.03
N ILE A 169 -3.34 -11.18 -7.71
CA ILE A 169 -4.48 -10.80 -6.87
C ILE A 169 -4.55 -9.29 -6.70
N SER A 170 -3.44 -8.64 -6.36
CA SER A 170 -3.45 -7.20 -6.05
C SER A 170 -3.61 -6.32 -7.29
N ASP A 171 -3.16 -6.75 -8.46
CA ASP A 171 -3.36 -6.04 -9.72
C ASP A 171 -4.86 -5.81 -10.01
N LYS A 172 -5.72 -6.75 -9.63
CA LYS A 172 -7.18 -6.64 -9.75
C LYS A 172 -7.82 -5.57 -8.84
N TRP A 173 -7.07 -5.08 -7.87
CA TRP A 173 -7.55 -4.01 -6.97
C TRP A 173 -7.37 -2.63 -7.57
N TYR A 174 -6.55 -2.49 -8.60
CA TYR A 174 -6.31 -1.24 -9.30
C TYR A 174 -7.27 -1.09 -10.49
N SER A 175 -7.71 0.14 -10.73
CA SER A 175 -8.46 0.50 -11.94
C SER A 175 -7.53 0.80 -13.11
N GLN A 176 -6.28 1.19 -12.79
CA GLN A 176 -5.26 1.48 -13.79
C GLN A 176 -3.88 1.14 -13.24
N LEU A 177 -3.11 0.41 -14.02
CA LEU A 177 -1.71 0.12 -13.77
C LEU A 177 -0.86 0.72 -14.91
N ILE A 178 0.11 1.53 -14.54
CA ILE A 178 1.03 2.19 -15.46
C ILE A 178 2.27 1.32 -15.61
N PRO A 179 2.65 0.93 -16.82
CA PRO A 179 3.88 0.19 -17.03
C PRO A 179 5.09 1.08 -16.65
N ALA A 180 6.09 0.46 -16.00
CA ALA A 180 7.37 1.14 -15.84
C ALA A 180 8.06 1.17 -17.21
N THR A 181 8.39 2.35 -17.69
CA THR A 181 9.32 2.50 -18.82
C THR A 181 10.72 2.16 -18.31
N THR A 182 11.29 1.11 -18.85
CA THR A 182 12.73 0.79 -18.69
C THR A 182 13.55 1.72 -19.54
#